data_26d304f8df0afc22e9fd3166161e9379
#
_entry.id   26d304f8df0afc22e9fd3166161e9379
#
_cell.length_a   1.000
_cell.length_b   1.000
_cell.length_c   1.000
_cell.angle_alpha   90.00
_cell.angle_beta   90.00
_cell.angle_gamma   90.00
#
_symmetry.space_group_name_H-M   'P 1'
#
loop_
_entity.id
_entity.type
_entity.pdbx_description
1 polymer ?
#
loop_
_entity_poly.entity_id
_entity_poly.type
_entity_poly.pdbx_seq_one_letter_code
_entity_poly.pdbx_strand_id
1 'polypeptide(L)'
;LGKLHLVIGVDRAGIVGDDGETHQGVFDVSILNTIPNTTIFSPAYFDGMRKSLSTAIYICDSLAVVRYPRGGELYRPDDFGEENLSYDVYGNPNCKNLLITYGRLFSYACKAKETLAKQGVEICILKLCRIKPIDENAVDFAADFDNVWFFEEGIKNGGIARNFSDL
;
A
#
# COMPACT_ATOMS: atom_id res chain seq x y z
N LEU A 1 3.55 15.19 22.91
CA LEU A 1 3.10 15.56 21.56
C LEU A 1 1.59 15.77 21.64
N GLY A 2 1.12 16.97 21.19
CA GLY A 2 -0.29 17.32 21.21
C GLY A 2 -1.12 16.33 20.40
N LYS A 3 -2.24 15.88 20.95
CA LYS A 3 -3.24 15.11 20.21
C LYS A 3 -3.98 16.06 19.27
N LEU A 4 -3.32 16.45 18.19
CA LEU A 4 -3.96 17.28 17.15
C LEU A 4 -4.49 16.36 16.06
N HIS A 5 -5.77 16.49 15.76
CA HIS A 5 -6.33 15.91 14.55
C HIS A 5 -5.83 16.73 13.35
N LEU A 6 -4.97 16.12 12.56
CA LEU A 6 -4.39 16.73 11.36
C LEU A 6 -4.46 15.74 10.21
N VAL A 7 -4.96 16.18 9.07
CA VAL A 7 -4.99 15.37 7.84
C VAL A 7 -4.00 15.95 6.83
N ILE A 8 -3.09 15.13 6.35
CA ILE A 8 -2.09 15.50 5.34
C ILE A 8 -2.33 14.69 4.07
N GLY A 9 -2.56 15.37 2.94
CA GLY A 9 -2.49 14.76 1.62
C GLY A 9 -1.04 14.83 1.10
N VAL A 10 -0.47 13.67 0.78
CA VAL A 10 0.87 13.57 0.18
C VAL A 10 0.73 13.11 -1.25
N ASP A 11 0.92 14.04 -2.17
CA ASP A 11 0.91 13.76 -3.60
C ASP A 11 2.26 13.20 -4.09
N ARG A 12 2.32 12.76 -5.33
CA ARG A 12 3.54 12.21 -5.97
C ARG A 12 4.15 11.04 -5.22
N ALA A 13 3.29 10.22 -4.62
CA ALA A 13 3.74 9.02 -3.95
C ALA A 13 4.48 8.08 -4.90
N GLY A 14 5.68 7.63 -4.51
CA GLY A 14 6.53 6.75 -5.32
C GLY A 14 7.37 7.49 -6.35
N ILE A 15 7.79 6.78 -7.40
CA ILE A 15 8.66 7.30 -8.46
C ILE A 15 7.80 7.96 -9.54
N VAL A 16 8.05 9.24 -9.81
CA VAL A 16 7.33 10.04 -10.82
C VAL A 16 8.32 10.49 -11.88
N GLY A 17 8.41 9.75 -12.99
CA GLY A 17 9.41 9.97 -14.04
C GLY A 17 9.37 11.35 -14.69
N ASP A 18 8.18 11.94 -14.82
CA ASP A 18 8.00 13.25 -15.48
C ASP A 18 8.41 14.45 -14.60
N ASP A 19 8.55 14.28 -13.30
CA ASP A 19 8.77 15.37 -12.36
C ASP A 19 10.26 15.63 -12.04
N GLY A 20 11.17 14.88 -12.64
CA GLY A 20 12.62 15.02 -12.42
C GLY A 20 13.07 14.56 -11.03
N GLU A 21 14.29 14.92 -10.65
CA GLU A 21 14.96 14.40 -9.45
C GLU A 21 14.37 14.90 -8.13
N THR A 22 13.71 16.04 -8.12
CA THR A 22 13.32 16.75 -6.89
C THR A 22 11.91 16.41 -6.38
N HIS A 23 11.08 15.72 -7.18
CA HIS A 23 9.67 15.47 -6.86
C HIS A 23 9.36 13.97 -6.84
N GLN A 24 10.14 13.21 -6.09
CA GLN A 24 9.98 11.76 -5.95
C GLN A 24 9.53 11.44 -4.52
N GLY A 25 8.39 10.76 -4.39
CA GLY A 25 7.83 10.34 -3.09
C GLY A 25 8.42 9.02 -2.59
N VAL A 26 9.75 8.91 -2.55
CA VAL A 26 10.46 7.69 -2.11
C VAL A 26 10.91 7.74 -0.65
N PHE A 27 10.94 8.94 -0.04
CA PHE A 27 11.34 9.15 1.36
C PHE A 27 10.16 9.43 2.30
N ASP A 28 9.00 9.77 1.76
CA ASP A 28 7.82 10.19 2.50
C ASP A 28 7.38 9.16 3.54
N VAL A 29 7.28 7.90 3.14
CA VAL A 29 6.91 6.79 4.03
C VAL A 29 7.89 6.66 5.18
N SER A 30 9.20 6.65 4.91
CA SER A 30 10.21 6.47 5.95
C SER A 30 10.24 7.62 6.96
N ILE A 31 9.98 8.85 6.52
CA ILE A 31 9.88 10.02 7.39
C ILE A 31 8.61 9.93 8.24
N LEU A 32 7.45 9.75 7.62
CA LEU A 32 6.15 9.74 8.29
C LEU A 32 5.98 8.53 9.22
N ASN A 33 6.62 7.42 8.89
CA ASN A 33 6.57 6.19 9.67
C ASN A 33 7.24 6.34 11.06
N THR A 34 8.17 7.27 11.21
CA THR A 34 8.81 7.55 12.51
C THR A 34 7.91 8.33 13.48
N ILE A 35 6.83 8.97 12.99
CA ILE A 35 5.95 9.79 13.81
C ILE A 35 4.98 8.87 14.58
N PRO A 36 4.97 8.91 15.93
CA PRO A 36 4.06 8.07 16.69
C PRO A 36 2.59 8.50 16.52
N ASN A 37 1.67 7.57 16.72
CA ASN A 37 0.22 7.79 16.61
C ASN A 37 -0.20 8.37 15.24
N THR A 38 0.45 7.94 14.17
CA THR A 38 0.13 8.35 12.80
C THR A 38 -0.55 7.20 12.09
N THR A 39 -1.66 7.50 11.41
CA THR A 39 -2.28 6.58 10.45
C THR A 39 -1.87 6.97 9.05
N ILE A 40 -1.38 6.02 8.24
CA ILE A 40 -0.96 6.27 6.86
C ILE A 40 -1.76 5.35 5.93
N PHE A 41 -2.48 5.95 5.00
CA PHE A 41 -3.17 5.27 3.91
C PHE A 41 -2.42 5.47 2.60
N SER A 42 -2.38 4.43 1.77
CA SER A 42 -1.81 4.46 0.43
C SER A 42 -2.71 3.66 -0.54
N PRO A 43 -3.88 4.20 -0.89
CA PRO A 43 -4.81 3.54 -1.81
C PRO A 43 -4.22 3.45 -3.22
N ALA A 44 -4.71 2.49 -4.00
CA ALA A 44 -4.35 2.31 -5.41
C ALA A 44 -5.32 3.02 -6.36
N TYR A 45 -6.59 3.16 -5.96
CA TYR A 45 -7.69 3.64 -6.79
C TYR A 45 -8.48 4.78 -6.14
N PHE A 46 -9.33 5.46 -6.92
CA PHE A 46 -10.11 6.61 -6.43
C PHE A 46 -11.16 6.25 -5.38
N ASP A 47 -11.73 5.05 -5.44
CA ASP A 47 -12.66 4.60 -4.39
C ASP A 47 -11.96 4.41 -3.05
N GLY A 48 -10.79 3.78 -3.04
CA GLY A 48 -9.94 3.66 -1.85
C GLY A 48 -9.44 5.02 -1.35
N MET A 49 -9.07 5.93 -2.26
CA MET A 49 -8.69 7.30 -1.89
C MET A 49 -9.84 8.04 -1.22
N ARG A 50 -11.06 7.94 -1.76
CA ARG A 50 -12.25 8.56 -1.15
C ARG A 50 -12.52 8.00 0.24
N LYS A 51 -12.47 6.68 0.41
CA LYS A 51 -12.65 6.01 1.70
C LYS A 51 -11.57 6.42 2.70
N SER A 52 -10.30 6.47 2.26
CA SER A 52 -9.16 6.87 3.10
C SER A 52 -9.26 8.31 3.56
N LEU A 53 -9.60 9.25 2.67
CA LEU A 53 -9.82 10.66 3.01
C LEU A 53 -10.99 10.83 3.97
N SER A 54 -12.12 10.17 3.73
CA SER A 54 -13.28 10.21 4.62
C SER A 54 -12.92 9.69 6.02
N THR A 55 -12.19 8.58 6.09
CA THR A 55 -11.72 8.01 7.37
C THR A 55 -10.73 8.95 8.07
N ALA A 56 -9.79 9.53 7.33
CA ALA A 56 -8.81 10.47 7.87
C ALA A 56 -9.49 11.71 8.47
N ILE A 57 -10.54 12.23 7.82
CA ILE A 57 -11.23 13.47 8.23
C ILE A 57 -12.21 13.21 9.38
N TYR A 58 -12.96 12.12 9.35
CA TYR A 58 -14.11 11.95 10.25
C TYR A 58 -13.92 10.88 11.34
N ILE A 59 -12.92 9.99 11.21
CA ILE A 59 -12.76 8.84 12.12
C ILE A 59 -11.43 8.89 12.87
N CYS A 60 -10.32 9.27 12.20
CA CYS A 60 -9.04 9.39 12.89
C CYS A 60 -9.08 10.54 13.89
N ASP A 61 -8.42 10.37 15.04
CA ASP A 61 -8.37 11.34 16.12
C ASP A 61 -6.98 12.00 16.31
N SER A 62 -6.04 11.64 15.42
CA SER A 62 -4.65 12.05 15.47
C SER A 62 -4.14 12.41 14.07
N LEU A 63 -2.83 12.37 13.84
CA LEU A 63 -2.27 12.58 12.50
C LEU A 63 -2.68 11.46 11.55
N ALA A 64 -3.40 11.80 10.49
CA ALA A 64 -3.73 10.92 9.39
C ALA A 64 -3.11 11.42 8.08
N VAL A 65 -2.50 10.52 7.35
CA VAL A 65 -1.85 10.81 6.07
C VAL A 65 -2.51 9.99 4.98
N VAL A 66 -2.90 10.63 3.88
CA VAL A 66 -3.36 9.95 2.68
C VAL A 66 -2.33 10.21 1.57
N ARG A 67 -1.66 9.15 1.18
CA ARG A 67 -0.57 9.16 0.21
C ARG A 67 -1.08 8.67 -1.13
N TYR A 68 -0.91 9.44 -2.20
CA TYR A 68 -1.41 9.11 -3.53
C TYR A 68 -0.43 9.49 -4.65
N PRO A 69 -0.41 8.74 -5.77
CA PRO A 69 0.47 9.02 -6.89
C PRO A 69 -0.02 10.23 -7.71
N ARG A 70 0.86 10.77 -8.56
CA ARG A 70 0.48 11.69 -9.62
C ARG A 70 -0.22 10.93 -10.75
N GLY A 71 -1.26 11.52 -11.33
CA GLY A 71 -1.97 11.02 -12.50
C GLY A 71 -3.30 10.34 -12.17
N GLY A 72 -3.84 9.63 -13.15
CA GLY A 72 -5.08 8.88 -13.03
C GLY A 72 -4.88 7.47 -12.48
N GLU A 73 -5.97 6.72 -12.39
CA GLU A 73 -5.92 5.30 -12.05
C GLU A 73 -5.16 4.52 -13.12
N LEU A 74 -4.34 3.58 -12.65
CA LEU A 74 -3.69 2.61 -13.50
C LEU A 74 -4.61 1.39 -13.71
N TYR A 75 -4.03 0.32 -14.28
CA TYR A 75 -4.76 -0.91 -14.52
C TYR A 75 -5.44 -1.45 -13.26
N ARG A 76 -6.73 -1.75 -13.39
CA ARG A 76 -7.54 -2.43 -12.38
C ARG A 76 -8.14 -3.69 -13.03
N PRO A 77 -7.97 -4.87 -12.42
CA PRO A 77 -8.64 -6.07 -12.91
C PRO A 77 -10.16 -5.94 -12.82
N ASP A 78 -10.89 -6.46 -13.82
CA ASP A 78 -12.36 -6.37 -13.87
C ASP A 78 -13.03 -7.10 -12.69
N ASP A 79 -12.38 -8.13 -12.17
CA ASP A 79 -12.83 -8.93 -11.03
C ASP A 79 -12.39 -8.39 -9.67
N PHE A 80 -11.61 -7.29 -9.63
CA PHE A 80 -11.24 -6.61 -8.40
C PHE A 80 -12.29 -5.57 -8.04
N GLY A 81 -13.01 -5.82 -6.94
CA GLY A 81 -14.04 -4.94 -6.42
C GLY A 81 -13.51 -3.61 -5.84
N GLU A 82 -14.29 -2.96 -5.00
CA GLU A 82 -13.86 -1.75 -4.29
C GLU A 82 -12.78 -2.07 -3.23
N GLU A 83 -11.83 -1.16 -3.07
CA GLU A 83 -10.77 -1.26 -2.07
C GLU A 83 -11.32 -1.25 -0.64
N ASN A 84 -10.76 -2.11 0.22
CA ASN A 84 -10.93 -2.03 1.66
C ASN A 84 -9.99 -0.98 2.27
N LEU A 85 -10.33 -0.52 3.48
CA LEU A 85 -9.51 0.48 4.18
C LEU A 85 -8.22 -0.08 4.76
N SER A 86 -8.17 -1.37 5.09
CA SER A 86 -7.01 -2.00 5.71
C SER A 86 -6.14 -2.70 4.68
N TYR A 87 -6.63 -3.77 4.12
CA TYR A 87 -5.94 -4.54 3.07
C TYR A 87 -6.94 -5.31 2.20
N ASP A 88 -6.47 -5.75 1.04
CA ASP A 88 -7.19 -6.62 0.11
C ASP A 88 -6.32 -7.82 -0.24
N VAL A 89 -6.96 -8.96 -0.46
CA VAL A 89 -6.34 -10.16 -1.01
C VAL A 89 -6.85 -10.36 -2.43
N TYR A 90 -5.94 -10.51 -3.39
CA TYR A 90 -6.28 -10.72 -4.79
C TYR A 90 -5.56 -11.94 -5.39
N GLY A 91 -6.34 -12.91 -5.82
CA GLY A 91 -5.87 -14.19 -6.37
C GLY A 91 -6.17 -15.36 -5.46
N ASN A 92 -5.53 -16.51 -5.73
CA ASN A 92 -5.73 -17.74 -4.97
C ASN A 92 -4.93 -17.72 -3.65
N PRO A 93 -5.60 -17.69 -2.50
CA PRO A 93 -4.91 -17.67 -1.20
C PRO A 93 -4.25 -19.01 -0.84
N ASN A 94 -4.55 -20.08 -1.59
CA ASN A 94 -3.96 -21.40 -1.35
C ASN A 94 -2.72 -21.68 -2.21
N CYS A 95 -2.23 -20.71 -2.98
CA CYS A 95 -0.98 -20.84 -3.72
C CYS A 95 0.23 -20.64 -2.78
N LYS A 96 1.43 -21.01 -3.27
CA LYS A 96 2.65 -20.95 -2.47
C LYS A 96 3.29 -19.57 -2.38
N ASN A 97 2.91 -18.68 -3.27
CA ASN A 97 3.64 -17.44 -3.54
C ASN A 97 2.78 -16.23 -3.21
N LEU A 98 3.25 -15.38 -2.32
CA LEU A 98 2.62 -14.11 -1.95
C LEU A 98 3.48 -12.92 -2.39
N LEU A 99 2.82 -11.97 -3.06
CA LEU A 99 3.40 -10.67 -3.37
C LEU A 99 2.67 -9.60 -2.54
N ILE A 100 3.39 -8.91 -1.67
CA ILE A 100 2.86 -7.82 -0.86
C ILE A 100 3.23 -6.49 -1.49
N THR A 101 2.28 -5.57 -1.53
CA THR A 101 2.51 -4.22 -2.06
C THR A 101 1.45 -3.23 -1.56
N TYR A 102 1.58 -1.95 -1.94
CA TYR A 102 0.60 -0.91 -1.66
C TYR A 102 0.60 0.18 -2.75
N GLY A 103 -0.44 1.02 -2.72
CA GLY A 103 -0.57 2.11 -3.67
C GLY A 103 -0.61 1.64 -5.12
N ARG A 104 -0.11 2.47 -6.03
CA ARG A 104 -0.16 2.19 -7.48
C ARG A 104 0.60 0.94 -7.92
N LEU A 105 1.55 0.43 -7.11
CA LEU A 105 2.26 -0.80 -7.43
C LEU A 105 1.32 -2.00 -7.50
N PHE A 106 0.15 -1.95 -6.87
CA PHE A 106 -0.86 -2.99 -7.00
C PHE A 106 -1.26 -3.24 -8.44
N SER A 107 -1.44 -2.20 -9.25
CA SER A 107 -1.75 -2.34 -10.68
C SER A 107 -0.65 -3.06 -11.46
N TYR A 108 0.61 -2.81 -11.14
CA TYR A 108 1.75 -3.53 -11.75
C TYR A 108 1.83 -4.96 -11.25
N ALA A 109 1.55 -5.21 -9.97
CA ALA A 109 1.48 -6.54 -9.39
C ALA A 109 0.40 -7.41 -10.07
N CYS A 110 -0.77 -6.83 -10.36
CA CYS A 110 -1.84 -7.51 -11.10
C CYS A 110 -1.39 -7.93 -12.50
N LYS A 111 -0.74 -7.03 -13.25
CA LYS A 111 -0.17 -7.36 -14.58
C LYS A 111 0.93 -8.43 -14.51
N ALA A 112 1.77 -8.36 -13.48
CA ALA A 112 2.80 -9.38 -13.25
C ALA A 112 2.17 -10.74 -12.96
N LYS A 113 1.12 -10.79 -12.13
CA LYS A 113 0.34 -12.00 -11.84
C LYS A 113 -0.20 -12.65 -13.11
N GLU A 114 -0.83 -11.86 -13.99
CA GLU A 114 -1.35 -12.35 -15.27
C GLU A 114 -0.24 -12.91 -16.18
N THR A 115 0.91 -12.26 -16.18
CA THR A 115 2.06 -12.69 -17.00
C THR A 115 2.65 -13.98 -16.46
N LEU A 116 2.82 -14.10 -15.15
CA LEU A 116 3.33 -15.30 -14.47
C LEU A 116 2.37 -16.48 -14.61
N ALA A 117 1.06 -16.24 -14.55
CA ALA A 117 0.05 -17.28 -14.75
C ALA A 117 0.17 -17.96 -16.12
N LYS A 118 0.50 -17.20 -17.18
CA LYS A 118 0.77 -17.76 -18.53
C LYS A 118 2.01 -18.66 -18.57
N GLN A 119 2.89 -18.54 -17.59
CA GLN A 119 4.09 -19.36 -17.42
C GLN A 119 3.91 -20.50 -16.40
N GLY A 120 2.66 -20.70 -15.92
CA GLY A 120 2.34 -21.71 -14.92
C GLY A 120 2.75 -21.37 -13.48
N VAL A 121 3.11 -20.10 -13.23
CA VAL A 121 3.44 -19.61 -11.87
C VAL A 121 2.23 -18.87 -11.31
N GLU A 122 1.68 -19.38 -10.21
CA GLU A 122 0.57 -18.78 -9.51
C GLU A 122 1.07 -17.92 -8.35
N ILE A 123 0.55 -16.69 -8.23
CA ILE A 123 0.80 -15.78 -7.12
C ILE A 123 -0.51 -15.22 -6.57
N CYS A 124 -0.55 -15.05 -5.25
CA CYS A 124 -1.53 -14.26 -4.55
C CYS A 124 -0.95 -12.87 -4.28
N ILE A 125 -1.78 -11.84 -4.24
CA ILE A 125 -1.34 -10.48 -3.93
C ILE A 125 -2.04 -10.03 -2.66
N LEU A 126 -1.26 -9.58 -1.68
CA LEU A 126 -1.72 -8.86 -0.50
C LEU A 126 -1.46 -7.37 -0.72
N LYS A 127 -2.53 -6.62 -0.90
CA LYS A 127 -2.47 -5.18 -1.11
C LYS A 127 -2.81 -4.46 0.19
N LEU A 128 -1.87 -3.72 0.75
CA LEU A 128 -2.12 -2.87 1.91
C LEU A 128 -2.72 -1.53 1.44
N CYS A 129 -3.83 -1.11 2.05
CA CYS A 129 -4.39 0.23 1.88
C CYS A 129 -3.98 1.12 3.06
N ARG A 130 -4.14 0.65 4.29
CA ARG A 130 -3.53 1.25 5.46
C ARG A 130 -2.17 0.60 5.70
N ILE A 131 -1.10 1.40 5.50
CA ILE A 131 0.28 0.95 5.65
C ILE A 131 0.85 1.23 7.05
N LYS A 132 0.13 2.03 7.86
CA LYS A 132 0.42 2.26 9.28
C LYS A 132 -0.85 2.64 10.04
N PRO A 133 -1.13 2.01 11.21
CA PRO A 133 -0.51 0.76 11.64
C PRO A 133 -0.83 -0.37 10.68
N ILE A 134 0.09 -1.32 10.54
CA ILE A 134 -0.12 -2.55 9.78
C ILE A 134 -1.19 -3.37 10.51
N ASP A 135 -2.07 -4.00 9.75
CA ASP A 135 -3.09 -4.89 10.28
C ASP A 135 -2.45 -6.25 10.61
N GLU A 136 -2.57 -6.70 11.86
CA GLU A 136 -1.99 -7.98 12.29
C GLU A 136 -2.57 -9.17 11.52
N ASN A 137 -3.86 -9.12 11.13
CA ASN A 137 -4.45 -10.17 10.28
C ASN A 137 -3.79 -10.25 8.89
N ALA A 138 -3.27 -9.14 8.37
CA ALA A 138 -2.52 -9.16 7.12
C ALA A 138 -1.15 -9.84 7.28
N VAL A 139 -0.53 -9.71 8.46
CA VAL A 139 0.72 -10.39 8.79
C VAL A 139 0.48 -11.89 8.98
N ASP A 140 -0.54 -12.26 9.76
CA ASP A 140 -0.94 -13.66 9.95
C ASP A 140 -1.27 -14.34 8.62
N PHE A 141 -2.00 -13.64 7.74
CA PHE A 141 -2.27 -14.15 6.39
C PHE A 141 -0.99 -14.40 5.58
N ALA A 142 -0.01 -13.52 5.68
CA ALA A 142 1.25 -13.69 4.94
C ALA A 142 2.11 -14.84 5.47
N ALA A 143 1.99 -15.20 6.74
CA ALA A 143 2.74 -16.29 7.36
C ALA A 143 2.36 -17.69 6.82
N ASP A 144 1.22 -17.83 6.18
CA ASP A 144 0.75 -19.09 5.59
C ASP A 144 1.42 -19.44 4.24
N PHE A 145 2.23 -18.54 3.67
CA PHE A 145 2.84 -18.72 2.35
C PHE A 145 4.29 -19.21 2.42
N ASP A 146 4.66 -20.12 1.51
CA ASP A 146 6.04 -20.65 1.40
C ASP A 146 7.04 -19.56 0.96
N ASN A 147 6.59 -18.65 0.09
CA ASN A 147 7.40 -17.58 -0.48
C ASN A 147 6.68 -16.26 -0.41
N VAL A 148 7.30 -15.27 0.21
CA VAL A 148 6.76 -13.92 0.38
C VAL A 148 7.72 -12.89 -0.18
N TRP A 149 7.23 -12.04 -1.09
CA TRP A 149 7.96 -10.88 -1.62
C TRP A 149 7.21 -9.61 -1.30
N PHE A 150 7.93 -8.60 -0.85
CA PHE A 150 7.38 -7.27 -0.61
C PHE A 150 7.99 -6.25 -1.59
N PHE A 151 7.13 -5.58 -2.36
CA PHE A 151 7.52 -4.54 -3.31
C PHE A 151 6.96 -3.20 -2.90
N GLU A 152 7.84 -2.20 -2.72
CA GLU A 152 7.47 -0.84 -2.40
C GLU A 152 8.33 0.18 -3.15
N GLU A 153 7.73 1.32 -3.48
CA GLU A 153 8.45 2.49 -3.99
C GLU A 153 8.91 3.34 -2.82
N GLY A 154 10.06 3.01 -2.26
CA GLY A 154 10.59 3.65 -1.08
C GLY A 154 12.03 3.23 -0.80
N ILE A 155 12.58 3.70 0.31
CA ILE A 155 13.90 3.29 0.78
C ILE A 155 13.77 2.13 1.79
N LYS A 156 14.78 1.25 1.81
CA LYS A 156 14.80 0.08 2.69
C LYS A 156 14.69 0.47 4.17
N ASN A 157 15.42 1.50 4.60
CA ASN A 157 15.43 1.94 5.99
C ASN A 157 14.18 2.75 6.30
N GLY A 158 13.34 2.27 7.20
CA GLY A 158 12.07 2.90 7.55
C GLY A 158 10.94 2.65 6.55
N GLY A 159 11.14 1.79 5.56
CA GLY A 159 10.10 1.33 4.65
C GLY A 159 9.12 0.38 5.35
N ILE A 160 7.97 0.16 4.71
CA ILE A 160 6.89 -0.68 5.27
C ILE A 160 7.27 -2.15 5.23
N ALA A 161 8.03 -2.59 4.22
CA ALA A 161 8.49 -3.97 4.13
C ALA A 161 9.28 -4.39 5.39
N ARG A 162 10.14 -3.49 5.90
CA ARG A 162 10.88 -3.74 7.14
C ARG A 162 9.96 -3.87 8.34
N ASN A 163 9.03 -2.95 8.50
CA ASN A 163 8.08 -2.99 9.61
C ASN A 163 7.19 -4.22 9.55
N PHE A 164 6.75 -4.61 8.36
CA PHE A 164 5.95 -5.81 8.15
C PHE A 164 6.70 -7.09 8.53
N SER A 165 8.01 -7.14 8.26
CA SER A 165 8.84 -8.30 8.59
C SER A 165 9.25 -8.37 10.07
N ASP A 166 9.12 -7.29 10.82
CA ASP A 166 9.48 -7.23 12.25
C ASP A 166 8.26 -7.56 13.17
N LEU A 167 7.05 -7.73 12.58
CA LEU A 167 5.82 -8.17 13.25
C LEU A 167 5.68 -9.69 13.20
#